data_6d4fbba316c4a53340aae911eddcd243
#
_entry.id   6d4fbba316c4a53340aae911eddcd243
#
_cell.length_a   1.000
_cell.length_b   1.000
_cell.length_c   1.000
_cell.angle_alpha   90.00
_cell.angle_beta   90.00
_cell.angle_gamma   90.00
#
_symmetry.space_group_name_H-M   'P 1'
#
loop_
_entity.id
_entity.type
_entity.pdbx_description
1 polymer ?
#
loop_
_entity_poly.entity_id
_entity_poly.type
_entity_poly.pdbx_seq_one_letter_code
_entity_poly.pdbx_strand_id
1 'polypeptide(L)'
;NGLPHYGHLLTGFVKDIIPRYQTMKGKKVDRRFGWDCHGLPAEMESEKELGISGRRQIQDYGVENFNHHCQTSVMRYTKEWEVTVGRQARWVDFENDYKTMDLSYMESVIWAFKQLWDKGLVYEKDRVMPYSWKAETPLSNFETRLDDSYRERKDPAVTVKFQILNSNLDLNDETYLLAWTTTPWTLPSNLACAVGEDIDYCLISLNEENYIIANSVLQNYEKELDGHKILKQLKGSDLVGIIYKPLFPYFSSNENSFRVLGAEFVNTEEGTGIVHMAPGFGEDDQLV
;
A
#
# COMPACT_ATOMS: atom_id res chain seq x y z
N ASN A 1 21.44 -13.64 -0.54
CA ASN A 1 21.87 -14.07 0.79
C ASN A 1 21.61 -15.56 1.09
N GLY A 2 21.23 -16.36 0.13
CA GLY A 2 20.96 -17.79 0.34
C GLY A 2 21.49 -18.67 -0.77
N LEU A 3 21.41 -19.97 -0.55
CA LEU A 3 21.69 -20.97 -1.58
C LEU A 3 20.65 -20.91 -2.70
N PRO A 4 21.02 -21.29 -3.94
CA PRO A 4 20.06 -21.40 -5.03
C PRO A 4 18.90 -22.35 -4.70
N HIS A 5 17.69 -21.95 -5.04
CA HIS A 5 16.50 -22.77 -4.94
C HIS A 5 15.80 -22.90 -6.32
N TYR A 6 14.77 -23.73 -6.44
CA TYR A 6 14.10 -24.02 -7.71
C TYR A 6 13.61 -22.78 -8.46
N GLY A 7 13.12 -21.76 -7.75
CA GLY A 7 12.70 -20.50 -8.38
C GLY A 7 13.86 -19.79 -9.08
N HIS A 8 15.05 -19.78 -8.49
CA HIS A 8 16.27 -19.25 -9.12
C HIS A 8 16.69 -20.09 -10.33
N LEU A 9 16.60 -21.43 -10.24
CA LEU A 9 16.95 -22.32 -11.34
C LEU A 9 16.02 -22.09 -12.53
N LEU A 10 14.71 -21.98 -12.31
CA LEU A 10 13.72 -21.67 -13.34
C LEU A 10 14.02 -20.35 -14.03
N THR A 11 14.21 -19.29 -13.25
CA THR A 11 14.55 -17.97 -13.77
C THR A 11 15.87 -17.99 -14.56
N GLY A 12 16.88 -18.68 -14.05
CA GLY A 12 18.16 -18.88 -14.72
C GLY A 12 18.02 -19.56 -16.08
N PHE A 13 17.19 -20.60 -16.14
CA PHE A 13 16.88 -21.32 -17.37
C PHE A 13 16.18 -20.43 -18.41
N VAL A 14 15.15 -19.71 -18.01
CA VAL A 14 14.42 -18.78 -18.90
C VAL A 14 15.36 -17.69 -19.44
N LYS A 15 16.22 -17.13 -18.57
CA LYS A 15 17.22 -16.11 -18.97
C LYS A 15 18.27 -16.64 -19.94
N ASP A 16 18.56 -17.96 -19.93
CA ASP A 16 19.55 -18.56 -20.83
C ASP A 16 19.00 -18.89 -22.22
N ILE A 17 17.71 -19.18 -22.35
CA ILE A 17 17.07 -19.57 -23.61
C ILE A 17 17.28 -18.52 -24.71
N ILE A 18 16.98 -17.27 -24.43
CA ILE A 18 17.04 -16.20 -25.43
C ILE A 18 18.47 -15.92 -25.88
N PRO A 19 19.46 -15.70 -25.00
CA PRO A 19 20.86 -15.53 -25.38
C PRO A 19 21.41 -16.74 -26.15
N ARG A 20 21.11 -17.95 -25.72
CA ARG A 20 21.51 -19.19 -26.37
C ARG A 20 20.95 -19.26 -27.79
N TYR A 21 19.66 -19.04 -27.97
CA TYR A 21 19.00 -19.02 -29.26
C TYR A 21 19.62 -17.98 -30.22
N GLN A 22 19.87 -16.77 -29.72
CA GLN A 22 20.49 -15.71 -30.55
C GLN A 22 21.92 -16.06 -30.95
N THR A 23 22.70 -16.68 -30.07
CA THR A 23 24.04 -17.19 -30.41
C THR A 23 23.98 -18.28 -31.47
N MET A 24 23.05 -19.21 -31.36
CA MET A 24 22.84 -20.27 -32.38
C MET A 24 22.43 -19.69 -33.74
N LYS A 25 21.84 -18.49 -33.76
CA LYS A 25 21.57 -17.71 -34.99
C LYS A 25 22.76 -16.91 -35.50
N GLY A 26 23.96 -17.12 -34.96
CA GLY A 26 25.18 -16.44 -35.38
C GLY A 26 25.37 -15.02 -34.81
N LYS A 27 24.57 -14.62 -33.82
CA LYS A 27 24.72 -13.32 -33.17
C LYS A 27 25.70 -13.39 -31.99
N LYS A 28 26.52 -12.36 -31.83
CA LYS A 28 27.32 -12.15 -30.63
C LYS A 28 26.37 -11.73 -29.50
N VAL A 29 26.42 -12.44 -28.38
CA VAL A 29 25.68 -12.12 -27.17
C VAL A 29 26.62 -12.17 -25.98
N ASP A 30 26.93 -11.01 -25.41
CA ASP A 30 27.73 -10.92 -24.20
C ASP A 30 26.87 -11.33 -23.01
N ARG A 31 27.39 -12.24 -22.18
CA ARG A 31 26.68 -12.79 -21.02
C ARG A 31 27.54 -12.64 -19.79
N ARG A 32 27.20 -11.69 -18.95
CA ARG A 32 27.88 -11.47 -17.68
C ARG A 32 26.97 -11.90 -16.55
N PHE A 33 27.51 -12.55 -15.53
CA PHE A 33 26.76 -12.79 -14.32
C PHE A 33 26.62 -11.50 -13.50
N GLY A 34 25.48 -11.28 -12.88
CA GLY A 34 25.23 -10.08 -12.07
C GLY A 34 24.76 -10.47 -10.68
N TRP A 35 25.34 -9.79 -9.68
CA TRP A 35 25.02 -9.98 -8.27
C TRP A 35 24.22 -8.79 -7.75
N ASP A 36 22.99 -9.06 -7.29
CA ASP A 36 22.19 -8.08 -6.57
C ASP A 36 22.60 -8.06 -5.10
N CYS A 37 23.17 -6.94 -4.69
CA CYS A 37 23.87 -6.83 -3.39
C CYS A 37 23.16 -5.92 -2.39
N HIS A 38 21.98 -5.40 -2.71
CA HIS A 38 21.28 -4.41 -1.90
C HIS A 38 19.87 -4.88 -1.51
N GLY A 39 19.27 -4.10 -0.64
CA GLY A 39 17.88 -4.16 -0.29
C GLY A 39 17.57 -4.89 1.01
N LEU A 40 16.32 -4.83 1.39
CA LEU A 40 15.79 -5.32 2.65
C LEU A 40 16.19 -6.78 2.98
N PRO A 41 16.19 -7.75 2.03
CA PRO A 41 16.60 -9.12 2.36
C PRO A 41 18.06 -9.25 2.81
N ALA A 42 18.97 -8.41 2.28
CA ALA A 42 20.37 -8.38 2.71
C ALA A 42 20.50 -7.80 4.12
N GLU A 43 19.78 -6.72 4.40
CA GLU A 43 19.78 -6.06 5.70
C GLU A 43 19.15 -6.95 6.78
N MET A 44 17.99 -7.55 6.52
CA MET A 44 17.31 -8.44 7.47
C MET A 44 18.15 -9.66 7.86
N GLU A 45 18.91 -10.25 6.92
CA GLU A 45 19.82 -11.36 7.26
C GLU A 45 20.99 -10.87 8.11
N SER A 46 21.52 -9.68 7.81
CA SER A 46 22.56 -9.05 8.62
C SER A 46 22.10 -8.70 10.03
N GLU A 47 20.88 -8.15 10.17
CA GLU A 47 20.26 -7.90 11.48
C GLU A 47 20.14 -9.18 12.30
N LYS A 48 19.68 -10.26 11.67
CA LYS A 48 19.54 -11.57 12.30
C LYS A 48 20.90 -12.14 12.75
N GLU A 49 21.93 -12.03 11.91
CA GLU A 49 23.29 -12.51 12.23
C GLU A 49 23.92 -11.71 13.38
N LEU A 50 23.66 -10.41 13.44
CA LEU A 50 24.17 -9.51 14.48
C LEU A 50 23.33 -9.52 15.76
N GLY A 51 22.12 -10.10 15.72
CA GLY A 51 21.17 -10.09 16.84
C GLY A 51 20.61 -8.72 17.16
N ILE A 52 20.53 -7.83 16.15
CA ILE A 52 19.97 -6.49 16.26
C ILE A 52 18.69 -6.39 15.40
N SER A 53 17.87 -5.37 15.61
CA SER A 53 16.67 -5.14 14.81
C SER A 53 16.26 -3.67 14.81
N GLY A 54 15.95 -3.18 13.61
CA GLY A 54 15.43 -1.84 13.41
C GLY A 54 16.47 -0.73 13.42
N ARG A 55 16.04 0.43 12.91
CA ARG A 55 16.90 1.58 12.64
C ARG A 55 17.72 2.05 13.84
N ARG A 56 17.13 2.05 15.04
CA ARG A 56 17.81 2.53 16.25
C ARG A 56 19.01 1.64 16.61
N GLN A 57 18.82 0.31 16.59
CA GLN A 57 19.91 -0.61 16.94
C GLN A 57 21.02 -0.62 15.88
N ILE A 58 20.66 -0.41 14.59
CA ILE A 58 21.65 -0.24 13.52
C ILE A 58 22.47 1.03 13.75
N GLN A 59 21.84 2.15 14.16
CA GLN A 59 22.55 3.38 14.49
C GLN A 59 23.48 3.21 15.69
N ASP A 60 23.03 2.52 16.74
CA ASP A 60 23.83 2.22 17.94
C ASP A 60 25.02 1.31 17.62
N TYR A 61 24.85 0.34 16.72
CA TYR A 61 25.93 -0.54 16.23
C TYR A 61 26.93 0.21 15.33
N GLY A 62 26.49 1.26 14.67
CA GLY A 62 27.23 2.06 13.71
C GLY A 62 26.90 1.67 12.26
N VAL A 63 26.37 2.62 11.50
CA VAL A 63 25.93 2.42 10.10
C VAL A 63 27.05 1.90 9.21
N GLU A 64 28.28 2.41 9.37
CA GLU A 64 29.45 1.94 8.62
C GLU A 64 29.74 0.46 8.88
N ASN A 65 29.76 0.05 10.15
CA ASN A 65 29.99 -1.34 10.56
C ASN A 65 28.89 -2.26 10.02
N PHE A 66 27.65 -1.82 10.08
CA PHE A 66 26.51 -2.56 9.56
C PHE A 66 26.61 -2.72 8.03
N ASN A 67 26.89 -1.67 7.29
CA ASN A 67 27.08 -1.72 5.84
C ASN A 67 28.23 -2.65 5.45
N HIS A 68 29.36 -2.61 6.18
CA HIS A 68 30.46 -3.52 5.94
C HIS A 68 30.08 -4.99 6.17
N HIS A 69 29.29 -5.26 7.21
CA HIS A 69 28.75 -6.59 7.47
C HIS A 69 27.84 -7.06 6.33
N CYS A 70 26.92 -6.20 5.85
CA CYS A 70 26.06 -6.49 4.70
C CYS A 70 26.86 -6.83 3.45
N GLN A 71 27.89 -6.04 3.12
CA GLN A 71 28.77 -6.28 1.96
C GLN A 71 29.46 -7.64 2.02
N THR A 72 29.89 -8.05 3.21
CA THR A 72 30.54 -9.34 3.41
C THR A 72 29.54 -10.49 3.36
N SER A 73 28.40 -10.34 4.03
CA SER A 73 27.36 -11.36 4.12
C SER A 73 26.72 -11.67 2.76
N VAL A 74 26.44 -10.65 1.94
CA VAL A 74 25.77 -10.83 0.65
C VAL A 74 26.58 -11.63 -0.36
N MET A 75 27.90 -11.68 -0.26
CA MET A 75 28.79 -12.40 -1.16
C MET A 75 29.14 -13.82 -0.69
N ARG A 76 28.61 -14.27 0.45
CA ARG A 76 28.97 -15.54 1.10
C ARG A 76 28.82 -16.77 0.21
N TYR A 77 27.75 -16.85 -0.58
CA TYR A 77 27.36 -18.03 -1.35
C TYR A 77 27.72 -17.98 -2.84
N THR A 78 28.58 -17.08 -3.25
CA THR A 78 28.92 -16.88 -4.68
C THR A 78 29.51 -18.12 -5.34
N LYS A 79 30.34 -18.88 -4.59
CA LYS A 79 30.92 -20.14 -5.07
C LYS A 79 29.88 -21.23 -5.32
N GLU A 80 28.95 -21.41 -4.40
CA GLU A 80 27.87 -22.38 -4.50
C GLU A 80 26.92 -22.02 -5.65
N TRP A 81 26.70 -20.74 -5.86
CA TRP A 81 25.92 -20.24 -7.03
C TRP A 81 26.65 -20.57 -8.34
N GLU A 82 27.93 -20.31 -8.45
CA GLU A 82 28.74 -20.61 -9.64
C GLU A 82 28.66 -22.10 -9.97
N VAL A 83 28.86 -22.98 -9.00
CA VAL A 83 28.76 -24.43 -9.17
C VAL A 83 27.36 -24.83 -9.63
N THR A 84 26.31 -24.29 -9.02
CA THR A 84 24.92 -24.64 -9.35
C THR A 84 24.55 -24.18 -10.75
N VAL A 85 24.87 -22.96 -11.14
CA VAL A 85 24.61 -22.39 -12.46
C VAL A 85 25.44 -23.11 -13.53
N GLY A 86 26.68 -23.48 -13.22
CA GLY A 86 27.51 -24.29 -14.10
C GLY A 86 26.90 -25.67 -14.36
N ARG A 87 26.31 -26.32 -13.34
CA ARG A 87 25.56 -27.59 -13.50
C ARG A 87 24.31 -27.47 -14.36
N GLN A 88 23.67 -26.31 -14.38
CA GLN A 88 22.57 -26.04 -15.32
C GLN A 88 23.05 -25.88 -16.77
N ALA A 89 24.36 -25.92 -17.01
CA ALA A 89 24.99 -25.65 -18.31
C ALA A 89 24.60 -24.27 -18.88
N ARG A 90 24.35 -23.30 -18.01
CA ARG A 90 24.03 -21.93 -18.40
C ARG A 90 25.29 -21.29 -19.01
N TRP A 91 25.13 -20.66 -20.18
CA TRP A 91 26.23 -19.95 -20.85
C TRP A 91 26.36 -18.54 -20.24
N VAL A 92 27.20 -18.39 -19.25
CA VAL A 92 27.40 -17.11 -18.55
C VAL A 92 28.87 -16.99 -18.10
N ASP A 93 29.38 -15.78 -18.13
CA ASP A 93 30.73 -15.43 -17.69
C ASP A 93 30.68 -14.95 -16.23
N PHE A 94 31.37 -15.69 -15.36
CA PHE A 94 31.55 -15.38 -13.95
C PHE A 94 32.86 -14.64 -13.68
N GLU A 95 33.84 -14.67 -14.60
CA GLU A 95 35.12 -13.99 -14.42
C GLU A 95 34.98 -12.48 -14.62
N ASN A 96 34.12 -12.08 -15.57
CA ASN A 96 33.78 -10.70 -15.84
C ASN A 96 32.38 -10.35 -15.29
N ASP A 97 32.07 -10.80 -14.10
CA ASP A 97 30.82 -10.47 -13.42
C ASP A 97 30.69 -8.98 -13.08
N TYR A 98 29.53 -8.59 -12.60
CA TYR A 98 29.35 -7.27 -11.98
C TYR A 98 28.52 -7.42 -10.68
N LYS A 99 28.74 -6.47 -9.78
CA LYS A 99 28.01 -6.37 -8.52
C LYS A 99 27.31 -5.04 -8.46
N THR A 100 26.06 -5.02 -8.04
CA THR A 100 25.31 -3.75 -7.91
C THR A 100 25.93 -2.81 -6.88
N MET A 101 26.81 -3.33 -5.99
CA MET A 101 27.59 -2.54 -5.04
C MET A 101 28.92 -2.01 -5.60
N ASP A 102 29.32 -2.38 -6.82
CA ASP A 102 30.51 -1.83 -7.46
C ASP A 102 30.35 -0.34 -7.75
N LEU A 103 31.40 0.45 -7.49
CA LEU A 103 31.34 1.91 -7.70
C LEU A 103 30.94 2.28 -9.13
N SER A 104 31.49 1.57 -10.14
CA SER A 104 31.17 1.79 -11.56
C SER A 104 29.70 1.50 -11.90
N TYR A 105 29.08 0.53 -11.20
CA TYR A 105 27.66 0.25 -11.35
C TYR A 105 26.82 1.37 -10.74
N MET A 106 27.11 1.76 -9.49
CA MET A 106 26.41 2.84 -8.79
C MET A 106 26.53 4.18 -9.55
N GLU A 107 27.72 4.49 -10.09
CA GLU A 107 27.93 5.67 -10.92
C GLU A 107 27.04 5.66 -12.17
N SER A 108 26.90 4.51 -12.84
CA SER A 108 26.02 4.33 -13.99
C SER A 108 24.55 4.54 -13.65
N VAL A 109 24.10 4.07 -12.47
CA VAL A 109 22.72 4.29 -11.98
C VAL A 109 22.45 5.77 -11.70
N ILE A 110 23.40 6.45 -11.03
CA ILE A 110 23.30 7.90 -10.75
C ILE A 110 23.31 8.70 -12.04
N TRP A 111 24.14 8.31 -13.02
CA TRP A 111 24.13 8.94 -14.33
C TRP A 111 22.77 8.79 -15.04
N ALA A 112 22.18 7.61 -15.02
CA ALA A 112 20.86 7.37 -15.61
C ALA A 112 19.78 8.22 -14.92
N PHE A 113 19.80 8.30 -13.58
CA PHE A 113 18.91 9.17 -12.81
C PHE A 113 19.06 10.64 -13.23
N LYS A 114 20.32 11.10 -13.36
CA LYS A 114 20.60 12.47 -13.81
C LYS A 114 20.01 12.75 -15.21
N GLN A 115 20.10 11.78 -16.14
CA GLN A 115 19.49 11.95 -17.47
C GLN A 115 17.96 12.13 -17.41
N LEU A 116 17.29 11.44 -16.49
CA LEU A 116 15.85 11.59 -16.27
C LEU A 116 15.53 12.94 -15.61
N TRP A 117 16.35 13.34 -14.63
CA TRP A 117 16.22 14.62 -13.95
C TRP A 117 16.36 15.80 -14.93
N ASP A 118 17.42 15.80 -15.75
CA ASP A 118 17.68 16.86 -16.73
C ASP A 118 16.56 16.97 -17.80
N LYS A 119 15.80 15.90 -18.01
CA LYS A 119 14.62 15.89 -18.89
C LYS A 119 13.31 16.32 -18.19
N GLY A 120 13.35 16.65 -16.91
CA GLY A 120 12.15 17.00 -16.12
C GLY A 120 11.19 15.83 -15.88
N LEU A 121 11.67 14.59 -15.97
CA LEU A 121 10.86 13.39 -15.76
C LEU A 121 10.85 12.91 -14.31
N VAL A 122 11.63 13.54 -13.44
CA VAL A 122 11.68 13.25 -12.00
C VAL A 122 10.97 14.37 -11.25
N TYR A 123 10.04 14.01 -10.39
CA TYR A 123 9.30 14.94 -9.56
C TYR A 123 9.02 14.32 -8.18
N GLU A 124 8.82 15.15 -7.18
CA GLU A 124 8.44 14.74 -5.84
C GLU A 124 6.91 14.62 -5.73
N LYS A 125 6.42 13.54 -5.16
CA LYS A 125 4.99 13.31 -4.92
C LYS A 125 4.80 12.41 -3.71
N ASP A 126 3.81 12.75 -2.88
CA ASP A 126 3.32 11.85 -1.84
C ASP A 126 2.52 10.70 -2.45
N ARG A 127 2.73 9.52 -1.92
CA ARG A 127 2.01 8.31 -2.33
C ARG A 127 1.69 7.45 -1.12
N VAL A 128 0.44 7.03 -1.01
CA VAL A 128 0.03 6.02 -0.03
C VAL A 128 0.54 4.65 -0.49
N MET A 129 1.22 3.96 0.40
CA MET A 129 1.78 2.63 0.16
C MET A 129 1.61 1.75 1.40
N PRO A 130 1.44 0.42 1.23
CA PRO A 130 1.57 -0.52 2.34
C PRO A 130 2.91 -0.32 3.05
N TYR A 131 2.88 -0.31 4.38
CA TYR A 131 4.07 -0.08 5.19
C TYR A 131 4.23 -1.19 6.22
N SER A 132 5.40 -1.82 6.24
CA SER A 132 5.75 -2.79 7.28
C SER A 132 6.29 -2.08 8.50
N TRP A 133 5.52 -2.03 9.57
CA TRP A 133 5.97 -1.47 10.85
C TRP A 133 7.12 -2.28 11.47
N LYS A 134 7.20 -3.58 11.16
CA LYS A 134 8.25 -4.46 11.68
C LYS A 134 9.59 -4.28 10.96
N ALA A 135 9.55 -4.11 9.64
CA ALA A 135 10.74 -3.87 8.81
C ALA A 135 11.03 -2.37 8.62
N GLU A 136 10.16 -1.50 9.15
CA GLU A 136 10.29 -0.04 9.09
C GLU A 136 10.47 0.49 7.65
N THR A 137 9.76 -0.12 6.69
CA THR A 137 9.88 0.23 5.25
C THR A 137 8.56 0.08 4.50
N PRO A 138 8.34 0.88 3.43
CA PRO A 138 7.27 0.63 2.49
C PRO A 138 7.41 -0.71 1.80
N LEU A 139 6.28 -1.33 1.46
CA LEU A 139 6.21 -2.57 0.69
C LEU A 139 5.75 -2.28 -0.73
N SER A 140 6.31 -3.00 -1.70
CA SER A 140 5.84 -2.96 -3.07
C SER A 140 4.52 -3.72 -3.22
N ASN A 141 3.75 -3.40 -4.27
CA ASN A 141 2.55 -4.15 -4.61
C ASN A 141 2.84 -5.63 -4.90
N PHE A 142 4.05 -5.97 -5.33
CA PHE A 142 4.47 -7.35 -5.53
C PHE A 142 4.59 -8.08 -4.19
N GLU A 143 5.20 -7.46 -3.17
CA GLU A 143 5.37 -8.08 -1.85
C GLU A 143 4.03 -8.33 -1.16
N THR A 144 3.04 -7.46 -1.37
CA THR A 144 1.68 -7.66 -0.83
C THR A 144 0.88 -8.74 -1.56
N ARG A 145 1.35 -9.23 -2.72
CA ARG A 145 0.71 -10.28 -3.52
C ARG A 145 1.42 -11.63 -3.48
N LEU A 146 2.46 -11.76 -2.65
CA LEU A 146 3.13 -13.04 -2.44
C LEU A 146 2.19 -14.04 -1.77
N ASP A 147 2.43 -15.34 -2.00
CA ASP A 147 1.71 -16.41 -1.34
C ASP A 147 1.80 -16.25 0.19
N ASP A 148 0.71 -16.52 0.89
CA ASP A 148 0.59 -16.37 2.35
C ASP A 148 0.79 -14.94 2.91
N SER A 149 0.69 -13.91 2.08
CA SER A 149 0.76 -12.50 2.52
C SER A 149 -0.45 -12.08 3.35
N TYR A 150 -1.61 -12.69 3.11
CA TYR A 150 -2.85 -12.38 3.80
C TYR A 150 -3.26 -13.53 4.72
N ARG A 151 -3.82 -13.18 5.88
CA ARG A 151 -4.35 -14.12 6.86
C ARG A 151 -5.68 -13.60 7.38
N GLU A 152 -6.60 -14.50 7.65
CA GLU A 152 -7.86 -14.15 8.31
C GLU A 152 -7.58 -13.67 9.74
N ARG A 153 -8.19 -12.54 10.09
CA ARG A 153 -8.18 -11.95 11.42
C ARG A 153 -9.57 -11.42 11.76
N LYS A 154 -10.00 -11.56 13.00
CA LYS A 154 -11.22 -10.93 13.47
C LYS A 154 -10.89 -9.54 14.00
N ASP A 155 -11.38 -8.53 13.31
CA ASP A 155 -11.28 -7.14 13.73
C ASP A 155 -12.67 -6.57 14.06
N PRO A 156 -12.77 -5.64 15.05
CA PRO A 156 -14.03 -4.98 15.34
C PRO A 156 -14.39 -4.03 14.18
N ALA A 157 -15.58 -4.22 13.61
CA ALA A 157 -16.19 -3.23 12.74
C ALA A 157 -17.07 -2.31 13.58
N VAL A 158 -17.11 -1.03 13.24
CA VAL A 158 -17.93 -0.05 13.93
C VAL A 158 -18.73 0.79 12.93
N THR A 159 -19.97 1.12 13.33
CA THR A 159 -20.75 2.16 12.67
C THR A 159 -20.69 3.42 13.53
N VAL A 160 -20.28 4.52 12.94
CA VAL A 160 -20.15 5.83 13.61
C VAL A 160 -21.14 6.82 13.03
N LYS A 161 -21.59 7.77 13.85
CA LYS A 161 -22.46 8.84 13.41
C LYS A 161 -21.71 10.18 13.34
N PHE A 162 -21.79 10.84 12.18
CA PHE A 162 -21.23 12.16 11.96
C PHE A 162 -22.37 13.19 11.88
N GLN A 163 -22.41 14.11 12.82
CA GLN A 163 -23.44 15.15 12.87
C GLN A 163 -23.31 16.08 11.66
N ILE A 164 -24.39 16.28 10.92
CA ILE A 164 -24.43 17.22 9.80
C ILE A 164 -24.49 18.65 10.38
N LEU A 165 -23.61 19.52 9.88
CA LEU A 165 -23.55 20.93 10.27
C LEU A 165 -24.19 21.84 9.25
N ASN A 166 -24.00 21.54 7.95
CA ASN A 166 -24.53 22.33 6.86
C ASN A 166 -24.84 21.45 5.66
N SER A 167 -25.99 21.65 5.06
CA SER A 167 -26.43 20.95 3.84
C SER A 167 -27.37 21.83 3.02
N ASN A 168 -27.49 21.51 1.72
CA ASN A 168 -28.51 22.09 0.83
C ASN A 168 -29.89 21.41 1.01
N LEU A 169 -29.97 20.41 1.88
CA LEU A 169 -31.20 19.68 2.20
C LEU A 169 -31.89 20.34 3.39
N ASP A 170 -33.20 20.30 3.42
CA ASP A 170 -34.01 20.73 4.58
C ASP A 170 -33.93 19.63 5.67
N LEU A 171 -32.91 19.72 6.50
CA LEU A 171 -32.59 18.79 7.60
C LEU A 171 -32.66 19.51 8.95
N ASN A 172 -33.01 18.79 9.99
CA ASN A 172 -32.91 19.32 11.35
C ASN A 172 -31.49 19.15 11.93
N ASP A 173 -31.20 19.84 13.04
CA ASP A 173 -29.89 19.85 13.69
C ASP A 173 -29.43 18.49 14.24
N GLU A 174 -30.38 17.55 14.50
CA GLU A 174 -30.11 16.20 15.00
C GLU A 174 -30.08 15.18 13.86
N THR A 175 -29.44 15.54 12.74
CA THR A 175 -29.26 14.64 11.60
C THR A 175 -27.79 14.18 11.47
N TYR A 176 -27.61 12.89 11.24
CA TYR A 176 -26.31 12.23 11.21
C TYR A 176 -26.13 11.39 9.96
N LEU A 177 -24.91 11.37 9.44
CA LEU A 177 -24.45 10.36 8.47
C LEU A 177 -24.01 9.09 9.25
N LEU A 178 -24.48 7.92 8.86
CA LEU A 178 -24.01 6.65 9.42
C LEU A 178 -22.89 6.10 8.53
N ALA A 179 -21.64 6.15 8.98
CA ALA A 179 -20.50 5.60 8.27
C ALA A 179 -20.00 4.33 8.96
N TRP A 180 -19.67 3.33 8.17
CA TRP A 180 -19.14 2.06 8.66
C TRP A 180 -17.66 1.89 8.31
N THR A 181 -16.91 1.27 9.22
CA THR A 181 -15.49 0.97 9.00
C THR A 181 -15.06 -0.30 9.70
N THR A 182 -14.18 -1.07 9.05
CA THR A 182 -13.42 -2.19 9.63
C THR A 182 -12.07 -1.77 10.22
N THR A 183 -11.70 -0.50 10.05
CA THR A 183 -10.42 0.05 10.51
C THR A 183 -10.63 1.26 11.45
N PRO A 184 -11.27 1.06 12.62
CA PRO A 184 -11.63 2.17 13.50
C PRO A 184 -10.45 2.99 14.03
N TRP A 185 -9.23 2.43 13.99
CA TRP A 185 -8.00 3.15 14.35
C TRP A 185 -7.61 4.27 13.37
N THR A 186 -8.22 4.33 12.17
CA THR A 186 -8.02 5.42 11.21
C THR A 186 -8.97 6.60 11.42
N LEU A 187 -10.02 6.45 12.23
CA LEU A 187 -11.00 7.52 12.54
C LEU A 187 -10.37 8.84 13.05
N PRO A 188 -9.29 8.85 13.85
CA PRO A 188 -8.60 10.09 14.21
C PRO A 188 -8.06 10.88 13.03
N SER A 189 -7.83 10.22 11.89
CA SER A 189 -7.37 10.80 10.63
C SER A 189 -8.48 10.97 9.59
N ASN A 190 -9.75 10.94 10.02
CA ASN A 190 -10.89 11.22 9.15
C ASN A 190 -10.77 12.63 8.57
N LEU A 191 -10.92 12.75 7.24
CA LEU A 191 -10.94 14.04 6.53
C LEU A 191 -12.18 14.21 5.66
N ALA A 192 -12.83 13.09 5.25
CA ALA A 192 -14.04 13.12 4.45
C ALA A 192 -14.92 11.88 4.74
N CYS A 193 -16.14 11.91 4.25
CA CYS A 193 -16.99 10.74 4.04
C CYS A 193 -17.26 10.61 2.55
N ALA A 194 -17.28 9.38 2.02
CA ALA A 194 -17.59 9.11 0.63
C ALA A 194 -18.96 8.46 0.48
N VAL A 195 -19.67 8.83 -0.61
CA VAL A 195 -20.94 8.25 -1.02
C VAL A 195 -20.89 7.88 -2.50
N GLY A 196 -21.62 6.87 -2.92
CA GLY A 196 -21.84 6.59 -4.34
C GLY A 196 -22.94 7.49 -4.88
N GLU A 197 -22.63 8.34 -5.85
CA GLU A 197 -23.58 9.35 -6.36
C GLU A 197 -24.87 8.73 -6.92
N ASP A 198 -24.79 7.55 -7.54
CA ASP A 198 -25.91 6.81 -8.11
C ASP A 198 -26.64 5.90 -7.10
N ILE A 199 -26.14 5.77 -5.87
CA ILE A 199 -26.75 4.95 -4.83
C ILE A 199 -27.96 5.68 -4.24
N ASP A 200 -29.03 4.90 -3.95
CA ASP A 200 -30.21 5.40 -3.25
C ASP A 200 -29.99 5.37 -1.72
N TYR A 201 -30.18 6.51 -1.10
CA TYR A 201 -30.12 6.69 0.35
C TYR A 201 -31.49 7.04 0.91
N CYS A 202 -31.67 6.88 2.21
CA CYS A 202 -32.86 7.33 2.90
C CYS A 202 -32.48 8.12 4.16
N LEU A 203 -33.29 9.14 4.41
CA LEU A 203 -33.32 9.82 5.70
C LEU A 203 -34.36 9.10 6.55
N ILE A 204 -33.93 8.56 7.68
CA ILE A 204 -34.80 7.88 8.65
C ILE A 204 -34.82 8.64 9.97
N SER A 205 -35.91 8.52 10.71
CA SER A 205 -36.03 9.03 12.07
C SER A 205 -36.16 7.89 13.07
N LEU A 206 -35.40 7.99 14.14
CA LEU A 206 -35.43 7.06 15.26
C LEU A 206 -35.06 7.79 16.57
N ASN A 207 -35.87 7.70 17.63
CA ASN A 207 -35.60 8.25 18.94
C ASN A 207 -35.18 9.75 18.94
N GLU A 208 -35.94 10.57 18.20
CA GLU A 208 -35.73 12.02 18.05
C GLU A 208 -34.47 12.43 17.24
N GLU A 209 -33.65 11.48 16.81
CA GLU A 209 -32.53 11.70 15.90
C GLU A 209 -32.87 11.25 14.47
N ASN A 210 -32.21 11.84 13.50
CA ASN A 210 -32.34 11.43 12.10
C ASN A 210 -31.01 10.88 11.57
N TYR A 211 -31.10 9.88 10.71
CA TYR A 211 -29.93 9.23 10.15
C TYR A 211 -30.02 9.09 8.64
N ILE A 212 -28.89 9.24 7.96
CA ILE A 212 -28.77 8.96 6.53
C ILE A 212 -27.98 7.67 6.36
N ILE A 213 -28.54 6.74 5.61
CA ILE A 213 -28.00 5.41 5.32
C ILE A 213 -28.46 4.99 3.91
N ALA A 214 -27.68 4.12 3.22
CA ALA A 214 -28.14 3.59 1.94
C ALA A 214 -29.42 2.73 2.12
N ASN A 215 -30.37 2.93 1.22
CA ASN A 215 -31.68 2.31 1.32
C ASN A 215 -31.62 0.77 1.23
N SER A 216 -30.72 0.23 0.41
CA SER A 216 -30.55 -1.22 0.21
C SER A 216 -30.01 -1.97 1.43
N VAL A 217 -29.35 -1.28 2.37
CA VAL A 217 -28.75 -1.92 3.55
C VAL A 217 -29.57 -1.79 4.83
N LEU A 218 -30.70 -1.10 4.80
CA LEU A 218 -31.58 -0.93 5.96
C LEU A 218 -31.93 -2.26 6.63
N GLN A 219 -32.19 -3.31 5.86
CA GLN A 219 -32.54 -4.64 6.38
C GLN A 219 -31.41 -5.26 7.22
N ASN A 220 -30.17 -4.93 6.90
CA ASN A 220 -29.00 -5.43 7.63
C ASN A 220 -28.89 -4.80 9.03
N TYR A 221 -29.55 -3.66 9.25
CA TYR A 221 -29.57 -2.89 10.50
C TYR A 221 -30.91 -2.93 11.23
N GLU A 222 -31.78 -3.91 10.94
CA GLU A 222 -33.13 -4.02 11.56
C GLU A 222 -33.09 -4.02 13.08
N LYS A 223 -32.05 -4.58 13.69
CA LYS A 223 -31.94 -4.63 15.17
C LYS A 223 -31.58 -3.29 15.78
N GLU A 224 -30.63 -2.59 15.14
CA GLU A 224 -30.11 -1.31 15.61
C GLU A 224 -31.06 -0.16 15.30
N LEU A 225 -31.82 -0.29 14.23
CA LEU A 225 -32.74 0.74 13.72
C LEU A 225 -34.21 0.32 13.87
N ASP A 226 -34.53 -0.59 14.79
CA ASP A 226 -35.91 -1.05 15.03
C ASP A 226 -36.84 0.13 15.37
N GLY A 227 -38.00 0.18 14.70
CA GLY A 227 -38.98 1.25 14.88
C GLY A 227 -38.69 2.54 14.11
N HIS A 228 -37.67 2.57 13.24
CA HIS A 228 -37.39 3.75 12.39
C HIS A 228 -38.56 4.09 11.45
N LYS A 229 -38.61 5.36 11.05
CA LYS A 229 -39.55 5.85 10.04
C LYS A 229 -38.75 6.49 8.89
N ILE A 230 -39.00 6.07 7.68
CA ILE A 230 -38.42 6.70 6.50
C ILE A 230 -39.11 8.07 6.30
N LEU A 231 -38.31 9.15 6.32
CA LEU A 231 -38.80 10.50 6.14
C LEU A 231 -38.68 10.95 4.67
N LYS A 232 -37.55 10.58 4.01
CA LYS A 232 -37.24 11.05 2.66
C LYS A 232 -36.32 10.05 1.94
N GLN A 233 -36.51 9.91 0.64
CA GLN A 233 -35.57 9.26 -0.26
C GLN A 233 -34.60 10.29 -0.85
N LEU A 234 -33.33 9.95 -0.97
CA LEU A 234 -32.26 10.81 -1.43
C LEU A 234 -31.38 10.04 -2.44
N LYS A 235 -30.73 10.75 -3.32
CA LYS A 235 -29.63 10.21 -4.13
C LYS A 235 -28.28 10.54 -3.47
N GLY A 236 -27.25 9.73 -3.72
CA GLY A 236 -25.91 10.05 -3.24
C GLY A 236 -25.42 11.40 -3.74
N SER A 237 -25.77 11.77 -4.98
CA SER A 237 -25.49 13.11 -5.53
C SER A 237 -26.08 14.26 -4.70
N ASP A 238 -27.21 14.06 -4.01
CA ASP A 238 -27.80 15.08 -3.11
C ASP A 238 -26.96 15.27 -1.83
N LEU A 239 -26.14 14.27 -1.47
CA LEU A 239 -25.34 14.26 -0.25
C LEU A 239 -23.96 14.89 -0.46
N VAL A 240 -23.47 14.99 -1.69
CA VAL A 240 -22.16 15.57 -2.00
C VAL A 240 -22.12 17.04 -1.57
N GLY A 241 -21.04 17.40 -0.89
CA GLY A 241 -20.81 18.74 -0.37
C GLY A 241 -21.40 19.02 1.02
N ILE A 242 -22.17 18.08 1.62
CA ILE A 242 -22.63 18.19 3.00
C ILE A 242 -21.40 18.32 3.92
N ILE A 243 -21.46 19.25 4.86
CA ILE A 243 -20.43 19.47 5.89
C ILE A 243 -20.89 18.83 7.19
N TYR A 244 -19.98 18.07 7.82
CA TYR A 244 -20.26 17.37 9.06
C TYR A 244 -19.24 17.72 10.17
N LYS A 245 -19.61 17.48 11.42
CA LYS A 245 -18.74 17.67 12.57
C LYS A 245 -17.81 16.46 12.70
N PRO A 246 -16.47 16.67 12.76
CA PRO A 246 -15.52 15.58 12.96
C PRO A 246 -15.67 14.93 14.34
N LEU A 247 -15.41 13.62 14.43
CA LEU A 247 -15.31 12.92 15.72
C LEU A 247 -14.09 13.36 16.52
N PHE A 248 -13.00 13.69 15.81
CA PHE A 248 -11.75 14.14 16.39
C PHE A 248 -11.30 15.45 15.73
N PRO A 249 -10.87 16.47 16.50
CA PRO A 249 -10.62 17.80 15.97
C PRO A 249 -9.21 18.02 15.41
N TYR A 250 -8.41 16.96 15.20
CA TYR A 250 -6.99 17.07 14.87
C TYR A 250 -6.71 17.83 13.57
N PHE A 251 -7.63 17.77 12.59
CA PHE A 251 -7.48 18.41 11.28
C PHE A 251 -8.47 19.56 11.06
N SER A 252 -9.02 20.14 12.12
CA SER A 252 -10.04 21.21 12.03
C SER A 252 -9.55 22.49 11.38
N SER A 253 -8.24 22.70 11.27
CA SER A 253 -7.64 23.84 10.57
C SER A 253 -7.59 23.68 9.05
N ASN A 254 -7.92 22.50 8.52
CA ASN A 254 -7.91 22.24 7.09
C ASN A 254 -9.25 22.68 6.48
N GLU A 255 -9.22 23.71 5.61
CA GLU A 255 -10.42 24.34 5.03
C GLU A 255 -11.28 23.41 4.17
N ASN A 256 -10.70 22.35 3.58
CA ASN A 256 -11.39 21.45 2.68
C ASN A 256 -11.81 20.11 3.30
N SER A 257 -11.59 19.93 4.62
CA SER A 257 -11.96 18.70 5.30
C SER A 257 -13.42 18.66 5.78
N PHE A 258 -13.83 17.47 6.25
CA PHE A 258 -15.10 17.17 6.89
C PHE A 258 -16.33 17.43 6.02
N ARG A 259 -16.22 17.03 4.76
CA ARG A 259 -17.31 17.08 3.78
C ARG A 259 -17.59 15.72 3.17
N VAL A 260 -18.76 15.56 2.58
CA VAL A 260 -19.15 14.38 1.81
C VAL A 260 -18.66 14.55 0.38
N LEU A 261 -17.97 13.54 -0.14
CA LEU A 261 -17.45 13.46 -1.51
C LEU A 261 -18.16 12.32 -2.26
N GLY A 262 -18.29 12.44 -3.58
CA GLY A 262 -18.72 11.37 -4.46
C GLY A 262 -17.53 10.47 -4.78
N ALA A 263 -17.70 9.12 -4.71
CA ALA A 263 -16.66 8.18 -5.06
C ALA A 263 -17.23 6.90 -5.67
N GLU A 264 -16.63 6.45 -6.78
CA GLU A 264 -17.09 5.28 -7.54
C GLU A 264 -16.88 3.95 -6.81
N PHE A 265 -15.94 3.88 -5.89
CA PHE A 265 -15.64 2.66 -5.12
C PHE A 265 -16.69 2.34 -4.04
N VAL A 266 -17.55 3.30 -3.68
CA VAL A 266 -18.59 3.09 -2.68
C VAL A 266 -19.63 2.11 -3.21
N ASN A 267 -19.89 1.07 -2.43
CA ASN A 267 -20.91 0.07 -2.72
C ASN A 267 -21.78 -0.20 -1.49
N THR A 268 -22.77 -1.08 -1.64
CA THR A 268 -23.72 -1.47 -0.58
C THR A 268 -23.70 -2.97 -0.29
N GLU A 269 -22.62 -3.65 -0.64
CA GLU A 269 -22.45 -5.08 -0.33
C GLU A 269 -22.22 -5.28 1.17
N GLU A 270 -21.49 -4.34 1.79
CA GLU A 270 -21.24 -4.29 3.22
C GLU A 270 -21.39 -2.87 3.76
N GLY A 271 -21.61 -2.76 5.09
CA GLY A 271 -21.66 -1.47 5.78
C GLY A 271 -22.93 -0.67 5.53
N THR A 272 -22.81 0.65 5.53
CA THR A 272 -23.93 1.60 5.49
C THR A 272 -24.10 2.31 4.14
N GLY A 273 -23.21 2.05 3.18
CA GLY A 273 -23.13 2.80 1.93
C GLY A 273 -22.51 4.20 2.09
N ILE A 274 -22.00 4.54 3.27
CA ILE A 274 -21.23 5.75 3.53
C ILE A 274 -19.89 5.33 4.13
N VAL A 275 -18.80 5.70 3.46
CA VAL A 275 -17.45 5.28 3.81
C VAL A 275 -16.69 6.43 4.49
N HIS A 276 -16.10 6.14 5.65
CA HIS A 276 -15.13 7.00 6.30
C HIS A 276 -13.82 7.05 5.49
N MET A 277 -13.30 8.22 5.23
CA MET A 277 -12.07 8.41 4.45
C MET A 277 -10.93 8.99 5.29
N ALA A 278 -9.75 8.37 5.14
CA ALA A 278 -8.50 8.80 5.76
C ALA A 278 -7.37 8.73 4.71
N PRO A 279 -7.11 9.80 3.95
CA PRO A 279 -6.20 9.80 2.79
C PRO A 279 -4.78 9.31 3.05
N GLY A 280 -4.30 9.40 4.29
CA GLY A 280 -2.98 8.86 4.67
C GLY A 280 -2.93 7.33 4.82
N PHE A 281 -4.08 6.63 4.77
CA PHE A 281 -4.19 5.20 5.03
C PHE A 281 -4.82 4.39 3.89
N GLY A 282 -5.42 5.02 2.90
CA GLY A 282 -6.05 4.39 1.74
C GLY A 282 -5.60 5.01 0.42
N GLU A 283 -5.24 4.17 -0.57
CA GLU A 283 -4.87 4.66 -1.91
C GLU A 283 -6.10 5.28 -2.60
N ASP A 284 -7.25 4.64 -2.48
CA ASP A 284 -8.52 5.16 -3.04
C ASP A 284 -8.94 6.45 -2.33
N ASP A 285 -8.76 6.52 -0.99
CA ASP A 285 -9.05 7.73 -0.21
C ASP A 285 -8.16 8.91 -0.62
N GLN A 286 -6.91 8.65 -1.01
CA GLN A 286 -5.98 9.69 -1.47
C GLN A 286 -6.32 10.20 -2.87
N LEU A 287 -6.92 9.37 -3.72
CA LEU A 287 -7.24 9.73 -5.11
C LEU A 287 -8.49 10.60 -5.22
N VAL A 288 -9.44 10.46 -4.32
CA VAL A 288 -10.68 11.25 -4.23
C VAL A 288 -10.44 12.55 -3.48
#